data_c9570b253f3ea535ce345047091929fe
#
_entry.id   c9570b253f3ea535ce345047091929fe
#
_cell.length_a   1.000
_cell.length_b   1.000
_cell.length_c   1.000
_cell.angle_alpha   90.00
_cell.angle_beta   90.00
_cell.angle_gamma   90.00
#
_symmetry.space_group_name_H-M   'P 1'
#
loop_
_entity.id
_entity.type
_entity.pdbx_description
1 polymer ?
#
loop_
_entity_poly.entity_id
_entity_poly.type
_entity_poly.pdbx_seq_one_letter_code
_entity_poly.pdbx_strand_id
1 'polypeptide(L)'
;MRKIRYKETQPFHLIVIICAISIALMTFFIIKQLINNDTIPYTLIACCLLFIVILILFYKLEIIITSRYAIASFGIGLLYKKIAINELDITTARGVKIPWYWGIGIRFTPEGTLYNTHTGGNLHIKTKNKMNEFFVSTSNASSIITALREAQNASNT
;
A
#
# COMPACT_ATOMS: atom_id res chain seq x y z
N MET A 1 -11.42 -23.25 1.12
CA MET A 1 -11.57 -21.80 1.43
C MET A 1 -10.25 -21.24 1.96
N ARG A 2 -9.80 -20.07 1.49
CA ARG A 2 -8.60 -19.40 2.04
C ARG A 2 -8.96 -18.78 3.39
N LYS A 3 -8.56 -19.39 4.50
CA LYS A 3 -8.81 -18.83 5.84
C LYS A 3 -7.94 -17.59 6.02
N ILE A 4 -8.55 -16.42 6.19
CA ILE A 4 -7.85 -15.18 6.56
C ILE A 4 -7.54 -15.27 8.05
N ARG A 5 -6.26 -15.07 8.42
CA ARG A 5 -5.79 -15.08 9.81
C ARG A 5 -5.62 -13.67 10.35
N TYR A 6 -5.25 -12.74 9.48
CA TYR A 6 -5.09 -11.33 9.85
C TYR A 6 -5.43 -10.44 8.66
N LYS A 7 -6.07 -9.32 8.95
CA LYS A 7 -6.37 -8.28 7.97
C LYS A 7 -6.23 -6.92 8.64
N GLU A 8 -5.44 -6.05 8.02
CA GLU A 8 -5.27 -4.65 8.40
C GLU A 8 -5.50 -3.78 7.18
N THR A 9 -6.25 -2.69 7.36
CA THR A 9 -6.49 -1.70 6.31
C THR A 9 -6.05 -0.34 6.82
N GLN A 10 -5.14 0.29 6.10
CA GLN A 10 -4.59 1.61 6.44
C GLN A 10 -5.02 2.61 5.38
N PRO A 11 -5.85 3.60 5.70
CA PRO A 11 -6.20 4.66 4.76
C PRO A 11 -4.96 5.53 4.46
N PHE A 12 -4.81 5.90 3.19
CA PHE A 12 -3.70 6.75 2.76
C PHE A 12 -4.15 8.23 2.74
N HIS A 13 -4.38 8.78 3.93
CA HIS A 13 -4.98 10.09 4.12
C HIS A 13 -4.32 11.20 3.29
N LEU A 14 -2.99 11.25 3.23
CA LEU A 14 -2.29 12.30 2.52
C LEU A 14 -2.65 12.30 1.02
N ILE A 15 -2.61 11.14 0.37
CA ILE A 15 -2.93 11.06 -1.07
C ILE A 15 -4.41 11.36 -1.32
N VAL A 16 -5.30 10.90 -0.42
CA VAL A 16 -6.73 11.17 -0.53
C VAL A 16 -7.00 12.67 -0.46
N ILE A 17 -6.40 13.38 0.50
CA ILE A 17 -6.56 14.83 0.67
C ILE A 17 -6.01 15.59 -0.54
N ILE A 18 -4.79 15.28 -0.98
CA ILE A 18 -4.17 15.95 -2.13
C ILE A 18 -5.01 15.74 -3.39
N CYS A 19 -5.41 14.51 -3.69
CA CYS A 19 -6.23 14.22 -4.87
C CYS A 19 -7.60 14.90 -4.79
N ALA A 20 -8.26 14.88 -3.62
CA ALA A 20 -9.56 15.53 -3.45
C ALA A 20 -9.49 17.05 -3.69
N ILE A 21 -8.50 17.73 -3.12
CA ILE A 21 -8.30 19.16 -3.33
C ILE A 21 -7.99 19.45 -4.80
N SER A 22 -7.10 18.66 -5.43
CA SER A 22 -6.73 18.85 -6.84
C SER A 22 -7.92 18.66 -7.77
N ILE A 23 -8.73 17.62 -7.56
CA ILE A 23 -9.95 17.35 -8.33
C ILE A 23 -10.96 18.50 -8.15
N ALA A 24 -11.18 18.98 -6.92
CA ALA A 24 -12.10 20.08 -6.65
C ALA A 24 -11.69 21.38 -7.35
N LEU A 25 -10.40 21.73 -7.27
CA LEU A 25 -9.87 22.92 -7.96
C LEU A 25 -9.98 22.80 -9.48
N MET A 26 -9.61 21.66 -10.05
CA MET A 26 -9.71 21.44 -11.50
C MET A 26 -11.16 21.50 -11.97
N THR A 27 -12.09 20.88 -11.23
CA THR A 27 -13.52 20.91 -11.54
C THR A 27 -14.04 22.34 -11.51
N PHE A 28 -13.64 23.15 -10.52
CA PHE A 28 -14.01 24.57 -10.45
C PHE A 28 -13.54 25.35 -11.68
N PHE A 29 -12.28 25.18 -12.13
CA PHE A 29 -11.77 25.85 -13.32
C PHE A 29 -12.45 25.36 -14.60
N ILE A 30 -12.75 24.06 -14.72
CA ILE A 30 -13.48 23.52 -15.87
C ILE A 30 -14.86 24.17 -15.98
N ILE A 31 -15.61 24.23 -14.87
CA ILE A 31 -16.95 24.85 -14.84
C ILE A 31 -16.86 26.33 -15.22
N LYS A 32 -15.89 27.07 -14.68
CA LYS A 32 -15.68 28.50 -15.00
C LYS A 32 -15.44 28.72 -16.49
N GLN A 33 -14.57 27.91 -17.12
CA GLN A 33 -14.33 28.03 -18.56
C GLN A 33 -15.56 27.71 -19.40
N LEU A 34 -16.33 26.68 -19.04
CA LEU A 34 -17.56 26.32 -19.76
C LEU A 34 -18.64 27.41 -19.66
N ILE A 35 -18.77 28.08 -18.50
CA ILE A 35 -19.73 29.18 -18.32
C ILE A 35 -19.35 30.41 -19.17
N ASN A 36 -18.05 30.67 -19.34
CA ASN A 36 -17.55 31.80 -20.13
C ASN A 36 -17.59 31.54 -21.65
N ASN A 37 -18.10 30.40 -22.08
CA ASN A 37 -18.07 29.94 -23.48
C ASN A 37 -16.67 29.87 -24.09
N ASP A 38 -15.64 29.61 -23.27
CA ASP A 38 -14.28 29.36 -23.70
C ASP A 38 -14.14 27.98 -24.37
N THR A 39 -12.98 27.74 -24.94
CA THR A 39 -12.65 26.44 -25.53
C THR A 39 -12.67 25.33 -24.46
N ILE A 40 -13.10 24.13 -24.83
CA ILE A 40 -13.14 22.98 -23.93
C ILE A 40 -11.75 22.71 -23.35
N PRO A 41 -11.59 22.69 -22.00
CA PRO A 41 -10.28 22.55 -21.36
C PRO A 41 -9.83 21.08 -21.28
N TYR A 42 -9.55 20.45 -22.41
CA TYR A 42 -9.17 19.03 -22.51
C TYR A 42 -8.01 18.67 -21.58
N THR A 43 -7.02 19.56 -21.43
CA THR A 43 -5.87 19.33 -20.55
C THR A 43 -6.30 19.22 -19.07
N LEU A 44 -7.19 20.12 -18.62
CA LEU A 44 -7.69 20.06 -17.23
C LEU A 44 -8.52 18.81 -17.00
N ILE A 45 -9.32 18.41 -17.99
CA ILE A 45 -10.12 17.17 -17.92
C ILE A 45 -9.18 15.96 -17.82
N ALA A 46 -8.16 15.88 -18.67
CA ALA A 46 -7.17 14.80 -18.64
C ALA A 46 -6.43 14.73 -17.29
N CYS A 47 -6.01 15.87 -16.74
CA CYS A 47 -5.39 15.92 -15.42
C CYS A 47 -6.37 15.48 -14.31
N CYS A 48 -7.62 15.89 -14.36
CA CYS A 48 -8.65 15.48 -13.41
C CYS A 48 -8.82 13.95 -13.42
N LEU A 49 -8.92 13.35 -14.60
CA LEU A 49 -9.00 11.89 -14.78
C LEU A 49 -7.76 11.19 -14.22
N LEU A 50 -6.57 11.75 -14.44
CA LEU A 50 -5.32 11.20 -13.86
C LEU A 50 -5.36 11.17 -12.33
N PHE A 51 -5.80 12.24 -11.67
CA PHE A 51 -5.92 12.27 -10.21
C PHE A 51 -6.96 11.27 -9.69
N ILE A 52 -8.06 11.06 -10.42
CA ILE A 52 -9.04 10.02 -10.09
C ILE A 52 -8.40 8.63 -10.16
N VAL A 53 -7.62 8.35 -11.22
CA VAL A 53 -6.90 7.07 -11.35
C VAL A 53 -5.91 6.88 -10.20
N ILE A 54 -5.11 7.89 -9.85
CA ILE A 54 -4.17 7.85 -8.73
C ILE A 54 -4.91 7.57 -7.42
N LEU A 55 -6.04 8.23 -7.19
CA LEU A 55 -6.87 8.02 -6.00
C LEU A 55 -7.34 6.56 -5.92
N ILE A 56 -7.88 6.00 -6.99
CA ILE A 56 -8.36 4.61 -7.04
C ILE A 56 -7.22 3.62 -6.75
N LEU A 57 -6.02 3.89 -7.26
CA LEU A 57 -4.85 3.02 -7.08
C LEU A 57 -4.25 3.08 -5.69
N PHE A 58 -4.37 4.20 -4.96
CA PHE A 58 -3.59 4.45 -3.75
C PHE A 58 -4.38 4.86 -2.50
N TYR A 59 -5.72 4.90 -2.51
CA TYR A 59 -6.52 5.41 -1.38
C TYR A 59 -6.33 4.64 -0.06
N LYS A 60 -5.85 3.39 -0.10
CA LYS A 60 -5.54 2.58 1.09
C LYS A 60 -4.40 1.59 0.82
N LEU A 61 -3.76 1.14 1.89
CA LEU A 61 -2.92 -0.06 1.93
C LEU A 61 -3.68 -1.15 2.70
N GLU A 62 -3.77 -2.33 2.17
CA GLU A 62 -4.38 -3.49 2.79
C GLU A 62 -3.34 -4.61 2.96
N ILE A 63 -3.19 -5.08 4.20
CA ILE A 63 -2.29 -6.19 4.58
C ILE A 63 -3.16 -7.38 4.95
N ILE A 64 -2.97 -8.50 4.26
CA ILE A 64 -3.75 -9.73 4.48
C ILE A 64 -2.80 -10.89 4.68
N ILE A 65 -2.93 -11.58 5.81
CA ILE A 65 -2.25 -12.85 6.05
C ILE A 65 -3.28 -13.96 5.95
N THR A 66 -3.06 -14.87 5.04
CA THR A 66 -3.88 -16.08 4.85
C THR A 66 -3.11 -17.30 5.35
N SER A 67 -3.70 -18.49 5.25
CA SER A 67 -3.00 -19.75 5.57
C SER A 67 -1.79 -20.03 4.65
N ARG A 68 -1.68 -19.38 3.47
CA ARG A 68 -0.65 -19.68 2.47
C ARG A 68 0.18 -18.49 2.03
N TYR A 69 -0.34 -17.27 2.16
CA TYR A 69 0.26 -16.07 1.58
C TYR A 69 0.19 -14.88 2.53
N ALA A 70 1.26 -14.09 2.55
CA ALA A 70 1.29 -12.73 3.02
C ALA A 70 1.11 -11.80 1.81
N ILE A 71 0.15 -10.89 1.89
CA ILE A 71 -0.25 -10.00 0.79
C ILE A 71 -0.27 -8.56 1.32
N ALA A 72 0.37 -7.66 0.59
CA ALA A 72 0.23 -6.22 0.77
C ALA A 72 -0.27 -5.63 -0.55
N SER A 73 -1.34 -4.85 -0.54
CA SER A 73 -1.94 -4.30 -1.77
C SER A 73 -2.43 -2.89 -1.57
N PHE A 74 -2.27 -2.05 -2.60
CA PHE A 74 -2.81 -0.69 -2.63
C PHE A 74 -4.15 -0.60 -3.36
N GLY A 75 -4.98 0.34 -2.91
CA GLY A 75 -6.21 0.72 -3.56
C GLY A 75 -7.17 -0.44 -3.78
N ILE A 76 -7.54 -0.68 -5.03
CA ILE A 76 -8.40 -1.78 -5.47
C ILE A 76 -7.64 -3.11 -5.61
N GLY A 77 -6.34 -3.17 -5.26
CA GLY A 77 -5.54 -4.39 -5.28
C GLY A 77 -4.80 -4.67 -6.59
N LEU A 78 -4.70 -3.71 -7.52
CA LEU A 78 -3.88 -3.84 -8.73
C LEU A 78 -2.37 -3.80 -8.43
N LEU A 79 -1.98 -2.95 -7.48
CA LEU A 79 -0.60 -2.83 -7.03
C LEU A 79 -0.43 -3.68 -5.76
N TYR A 80 0.12 -4.87 -5.89
CA TYR A 80 0.27 -5.79 -4.77
C TYR A 80 1.61 -6.52 -4.75
N LYS A 81 2.01 -6.91 -3.54
CA LYS A 81 3.08 -7.86 -3.26
C LYS A 81 2.45 -9.08 -2.59
N LYS A 82 2.75 -10.26 -3.10
CA LYS A 82 2.27 -11.53 -2.55
C LYS A 82 3.45 -12.47 -2.40
N ILE A 83 3.64 -13.00 -1.19
CA ILE A 83 4.72 -13.94 -0.87
C ILE A 83 4.11 -15.16 -0.18
N ALA A 84 4.59 -16.34 -0.52
CA ALA A 84 4.16 -17.57 0.15
C ALA A 84 4.75 -17.62 1.58
N ILE A 85 3.94 -18.05 2.55
CA ILE A 85 4.35 -18.06 3.96
C ILE A 85 5.50 -19.01 4.22
N ASN A 86 5.58 -20.12 3.51
CA ASN A 86 6.68 -21.08 3.60
C ASN A 86 8.02 -20.52 3.07
N GLU A 87 7.98 -19.49 2.23
CA GLU A 87 9.16 -18.77 1.73
C GLU A 87 9.66 -17.71 2.72
N LEU A 88 8.80 -17.22 3.62
CA LEU A 88 9.18 -16.20 4.60
C LEU A 88 10.03 -16.81 5.72
N ASP A 89 11.12 -16.14 6.05
CA ASP A 89 11.93 -16.42 7.24
C ASP A 89 11.48 -15.51 8.38
N ILE A 90 10.54 -16.02 9.20
CA ILE A 90 9.97 -15.24 10.32
C ILE A 90 11.01 -14.90 11.39
N THR A 91 12.15 -15.62 11.44
CA THR A 91 13.24 -15.31 12.38
C THR A 91 13.90 -13.97 12.05
N THR A 92 13.82 -13.53 10.79
CA THR A 92 14.34 -12.23 10.33
C THR A 92 13.37 -11.08 10.55
N ALA A 93 12.17 -11.34 11.09
CA ALA A 93 11.16 -10.32 11.31
C ALA A 93 11.66 -9.25 12.28
N ARG A 94 11.74 -8.02 11.81
CA ARG A 94 12.20 -6.87 12.60
C ARG A 94 11.35 -5.63 12.34
N GLY A 95 11.17 -4.84 13.38
CA GLY A 95 10.66 -3.47 13.24
C GLY A 95 11.76 -2.56 12.70
N VAL A 96 11.46 -1.83 11.64
CA VAL A 96 12.38 -0.86 11.02
C VAL A 96 11.80 0.53 11.12
N LYS A 97 12.57 1.49 11.62
CA LYS A 97 12.21 2.91 11.54
C LYS A 97 12.68 3.44 10.18
N ILE A 98 11.75 3.96 9.41
CA ILE A 98 12.04 4.50 8.09
C ILE A 98 12.34 6.00 8.24
N PRO A 99 13.44 6.49 7.63
CA PRO A 99 13.70 7.91 7.53
C PRO A 99 12.58 8.60 6.77
N TRP A 100 12.16 9.77 7.22
CA TRP A 100 11.07 10.55 6.62
C TRP A 100 11.30 10.88 5.13
N TYR A 101 12.57 11.04 4.73
CA TYR A 101 12.97 11.36 3.35
C TYR A 101 12.82 10.18 2.37
N TRP A 102 12.57 8.95 2.84
CA TRP A 102 12.21 7.84 1.96
C TRP A 102 10.79 8.00 1.40
N GLY A 103 10.00 8.91 2.00
CA GLY A 103 8.64 9.20 1.55
C GLY A 103 7.67 8.04 1.81
N ILE A 104 6.51 8.11 1.16
CA ILE A 104 5.39 7.18 1.34
C ILE A 104 4.93 6.63 -0.02
N GLY A 105 4.24 5.48 -0.02
CA GLY A 105 3.79 4.76 -1.20
C GLY A 105 4.56 3.47 -1.44
N ILE A 106 4.84 3.14 -2.71
CA ILE A 106 5.73 2.03 -3.09
C ILE A 106 7.13 2.61 -3.28
N ARG A 107 8.10 2.12 -2.52
CA ARG A 107 9.47 2.64 -2.53
C ARG A 107 10.49 1.52 -2.70
N PHE A 108 11.42 1.74 -3.60
CA PHE A 108 12.60 0.89 -3.74
C PHE A 108 13.68 1.40 -2.79
N THR A 109 14.05 0.60 -1.82
CA THR A 109 15.03 0.93 -0.79
C THR A 109 16.20 -0.06 -0.84
N PRO A 110 17.35 0.23 -0.23
CA PRO A 110 18.45 -0.74 -0.12
C PRO A 110 18.05 -2.03 0.61
N GLU A 111 17.00 -1.96 1.43
CA GLU A 111 16.44 -3.10 2.17
C GLU A 111 15.29 -3.78 1.42
N GLY A 112 14.95 -3.30 0.19
CA GLY A 112 13.91 -3.86 -0.65
C GLY A 112 12.73 -2.97 -0.96
N THR A 113 11.66 -3.55 -1.49
CA THR A 113 10.46 -2.80 -1.86
C THR A 113 9.53 -2.61 -0.67
N LEU A 114 9.45 -1.38 -0.21
CA LEU A 114 8.58 -0.96 0.88
C LEU A 114 7.19 -0.56 0.37
N TYR A 115 6.16 -1.03 1.05
CA TYR A 115 4.76 -0.62 0.88
C TYR A 115 4.32 0.14 2.13
N ASN A 116 4.19 1.47 2.06
CA ASN A 116 3.84 2.27 3.22
C ASN A 116 2.84 3.39 2.91
N THR A 117 2.02 3.73 3.92
CA THR A 117 1.08 4.86 3.91
C THR A 117 1.48 5.98 4.86
N HIS A 118 2.46 5.73 5.74
CA HIS A 118 2.94 6.68 6.74
C HIS A 118 4.41 6.40 7.09
N THR A 119 5.10 7.41 7.59
CA THR A 119 6.42 7.30 8.18
C THR A 119 6.28 6.92 9.65
N GLY A 120 6.50 5.67 10.01
CA GLY A 120 6.30 5.19 11.38
C GLY A 120 6.81 3.78 11.56
N GLY A 121 6.07 2.98 12.29
CA GLY A 121 6.35 1.57 12.49
C GLY A 121 6.26 0.82 11.16
N ASN A 122 7.23 -0.04 10.90
CA ASN A 122 7.30 -0.86 9.71
C ASN A 122 7.76 -2.25 10.08
N LEU A 123 7.27 -3.24 9.35
CA LEU A 123 7.66 -4.63 9.49
C LEU A 123 8.44 -5.07 8.26
N HIS A 124 9.66 -5.53 8.47
CA HIS A 124 10.52 -6.10 7.44
C HIS A 124 10.78 -7.57 7.73
N ILE A 125 10.51 -8.44 6.77
CA ILE A 125 10.74 -9.89 6.84
C ILE A 125 11.38 -10.33 5.52
N LYS A 126 12.52 -11.01 5.59
CA LYS A 126 13.20 -11.57 4.42
C LYS A 126 12.61 -12.92 4.03
N THR A 127 12.74 -13.27 2.76
CA THR A 127 12.53 -14.65 2.32
C THR A 127 13.76 -15.51 2.60
N LYS A 128 13.56 -16.83 2.72
CA LYS A 128 14.65 -17.82 2.98
C LYS A 128 15.74 -17.75 1.92
N ASN A 129 15.38 -17.50 0.67
CA ASN A 129 16.33 -17.34 -0.44
C ASN A 129 16.93 -15.93 -0.53
N LYS A 130 16.55 -14.99 0.35
CA LYS A 130 17.01 -13.59 0.41
C LYS A 130 16.80 -12.77 -0.88
N MET A 131 16.05 -13.29 -1.86
CA MET A 131 15.79 -12.60 -3.15
C MET A 131 14.56 -11.69 -3.07
N ASN A 132 13.68 -11.91 -2.10
CA ASN A 132 12.47 -11.14 -1.88
C ASN A 132 12.29 -10.81 -0.41
N GLU A 133 11.43 -9.85 -0.12
CA GLU A 133 11.09 -9.45 1.23
C GLU A 133 9.65 -8.97 1.34
N PHE A 134 9.09 -9.09 2.53
CA PHE A 134 7.82 -8.49 2.91
C PHE A 134 8.11 -7.27 3.77
N PHE A 135 7.97 -6.08 3.18
CA PHE A 135 8.32 -4.83 3.83
C PHE A 135 7.12 -3.88 3.74
N VAL A 136 6.46 -3.66 4.88
CA VAL A 136 5.19 -2.93 4.97
C VAL A 136 5.16 -2.00 6.17
N SER A 137 4.45 -0.87 6.04
CA SER A 137 4.11 -0.07 7.21
C SER A 137 3.02 -0.76 8.02
N THR A 138 3.17 -0.78 9.33
CA THR A 138 2.16 -1.30 10.26
C THR A 138 2.40 -0.77 11.66
N SER A 139 1.34 -0.48 12.39
CA SER A 139 1.37 -0.25 13.84
C SER A 139 1.26 -1.54 14.65
N ASN A 140 0.90 -2.67 14.03
CA ASN A 140 0.60 -3.95 14.66
C ASN A 140 1.55 -5.07 14.22
N ALA A 141 2.87 -4.79 14.15
CA ALA A 141 3.87 -5.75 13.71
C ALA A 141 3.82 -7.09 14.49
N SER A 142 3.58 -7.04 15.82
CA SER A 142 3.45 -8.22 16.66
C SER A 142 2.29 -9.13 16.23
N SER A 143 1.14 -8.55 15.93
CA SER A 143 -0.05 -9.30 15.49
C SER A 143 0.19 -9.96 14.14
N ILE A 144 0.87 -9.28 13.21
CA ILE A 144 1.25 -9.86 11.91
C ILE A 144 2.21 -11.03 12.10
N ILE A 145 3.25 -10.88 12.96
CA ILE A 145 4.22 -11.95 13.25
C ILE A 145 3.53 -13.17 13.86
N THR A 146 2.60 -12.96 14.80
CA THR A 146 1.81 -14.04 15.41
C THR A 146 0.99 -14.77 14.36
N ALA A 147 0.27 -14.05 13.52
CA ALA A 147 -0.54 -14.63 12.45
C ALA A 147 0.30 -15.43 11.42
N LEU A 148 1.52 -14.96 11.13
CA LEU A 148 2.47 -15.65 10.26
C LEU A 148 2.98 -16.95 10.89
N ARG A 149 3.34 -16.94 12.18
CA ARG A 149 3.76 -18.15 12.93
C ARG A 149 2.66 -19.21 12.96
N GLU A 150 1.43 -18.80 13.28
CA GLU A 150 0.28 -19.69 13.24
C GLU A 150 0.03 -20.29 11.86
N ALA A 151 0.22 -19.49 10.81
CA ALA A 151 0.06 -19.95 9.44
C ALA A 151 1.15 -20.94 9.03
N GLN A 152 2.41 -20.73 9.44
CA GLN A 152 3.51 -21.69 9.21
C GLN A 152 3.29 -23.01 9.95
N ASN A 153 2.89 -22.96 11.22
CA ASN A 153 2.62 -24.16 12.00
C ASN A 153 1.49 -25.00 11.37
N ALA A 154 0.44 -24.33 10.87
CA ALA A 154 -0.67 -25.03 10.21
C ALA A 154 -0.33 -25.55 8.79
N SER A 155 0.77 -25.13 8.19
CA SER A 155 1.24 -25.65 6.90
C SER A 155 2.17 -26.85 7.03
N ASN A 156 2.69 -27.09 8.24
CA ASN A 156 3.61 -28.18 8.56
C ASN A 156 2.88 -29.40 9.18
N THR A 157 1.57 -29.25 9.42
CA THR A 157 0.68 -30.32 9.88
C THR A 157 -0.14 -30.86 8.72
#